data_49e7d0a3106115c9ec0e2a9e9ddc078c
#
_entry.id   49e7d0a3106115c9ec0e2a9e9ddc078c
#
_cell.length_a   1.000
_cell.length_b   1.000
_cell.length_c   1.000
_cell.angle_alpha   90.00
_cell.angle_beta   90.00
_cell.angle_gamma   90.00
#
_symmetry.space_group_name_H-M   'P 1'
#
loop_
_entity.id
_entity.type
_entity.pdbx_description
1 polymer ?
#
loop_
_entity_poly.entity_id
_entity_poly.type
_entity_poly.pdbx_seq_one_letter_code
_entity_poly.pdbx_strand_id
1 'polypeptide(L)'
;MPAPSPRPTCPAPSRLVRGAVVASLALLGACGTTSVTQQDAAPVAPLRGWTPPPPPVDPVATSAHRTVLDPAQGDVIGELQVTLAAREDTFVDLARRFNVGYEELVRANPGVDPWLPGAGREIVLPTRHILPDAPREGIVINLAAMRLFYFPKRKPGEWLTVYTFPIGIGRVGWATPQGTTSVVRMAKDPSWRPGPGVRAEHKANGEVLPAVVPPGPDNPLGHRALYLDWPTYLIHGTNKPAGVGLRSSHGCIRLFPEDIELLYDLVKRGTQVTVVNQPFVFGWHEGELLMQAYEVLEDDPRDWQRAQRKLLSKSLAQRIQRRLREQGDAIDWDAVSRVSHTPRSIPVPLNRRGATVDSVIAEARRVRNVSPLGANLARSAP
;
A
#
# COMPACT_ATOMS: atom_id res chain seq x y z
N MET A 1 31.13 -24.66 -36.96
CA MET A 1 31.86 -24.40 -35.68
C MET A 1 32.58 -23.07 -35.83
N PRO A 2 32.15 -22.02 -35.12
CA PRO A 2 32.96 -20.81 -34.91
C PRO A 2 33.55 -20.82 -33.50
N ALA A 3 34.77 -20.28 -33.39
CA ALA A 3 35.63 -20.25 -32.21
C ALA A 3 35.12 -19.31 -31.08
N PRO A 4 35.55 -19.54 -29.84
CA PRO A 4 35.13 -18.75 -28.69
C PRO A 4 35.91 -17.44 -28.54
N SER A 5 35.25 -16.39 -28.18
CA SER A 5 35.78 -15.06 -27.88
C SER A 5 36.45 -15.00 -26.49
N PRO A 6 37.47 -14.15 -26.29
CA PRO A 6 38.28 -14.10 -25.07
C PRO A 6 37.62 -13.32 -23.91
N ARG A 7 37.93 -13.76 -22.69
CA ARG A 7 37.53 -13.14 -21.43
C ARG A 7 38.36 -11.88 -21.13
N PRO A 8 37.80 -10.84 -20.48
CA PRO A 8 38.58 -9.71 -20.00
C PRO A 8 39.31 -10.05 -18.69
N THR A 9 40.57 -9.67 -18.61
CA THR A 9 41.46 -9.76 -17.45
C THR A 9 41.30 -8.58 -16.52
N CYS A 10 41.26 -8.84 -15.20
CA CYS A 10 41.36 -7.84 -14.14
C CYS A 10 42.77 -7.27 -14.00
N PRO A 11 42.97 -5.98 -13.72
CA PRO A 11 44.24 -5.45 -13.26
C PRO A 11 44.39 -5.53 -11.73
N ALA A 12 45.63 -5.88 -11.30
CA ALA A 12 46.07 -6.01 -9.93
C ALA A 12 46.40 -4.64 -9.28
N PRO A 13 46.49 -4.55 -7.93
CA PRO A 13 46.69 -3.30 -7.22
C PRO A 13 48.17 -2.90 -7.12
N SER A 14 48.46 -1.60 -7.32
CA SER A 14 49.78 -1.00 -7.10
C SER A 14 49.99 -0.53 -5.67
N ARG A 15 51.21 -0.76 -5.20
CA ARG A 15 51.75 -0.56 -3.84
C ARG A 15 52.02 0.92 -3.51
N LEU A 16 51.80 1.21 -2.21
CA LEU A 16 52.54 2.06 -1.27
C LEU A 16 53.64 3.00 -1.77
N VAL A 17 53.51 4.27 -1.39
CA VAL A 17 54.71 5.10 -1.06
C VAL A 17 54.47 5.72 0.33
N ARG A 18 55.42 5.42 1.23
CA ARG A 18 55.65 6.07 2.54
C ARG A 18 56.41 7.35 2.32
N GLY A 19 56.05 8.40 3.01
CA GLY A 19 56.90 9.59 3.14
C GLY A 19 56.62 10.25 4.50
N ALA A 20 57.63 10.23 5.33
CA ALA A 20 57.69 10.69 6.69
C ALA A 20 58.19 12.13 6.77
N VAL A 21 58.08 12.66 8.00
CA VAL A 21 59.01 13.70 8.61
C VAL A 21 58.39 15.11 8.75
N VAL A 22 58.14 15.47 9.91
CA VAL A 22 58.79 16.08 11.13
C VAL A 22 58.37 17.55 11.38
N ALA A 23 57.91 17.70 12.59
CA ALA A 23 58.35 18.59 13.69
C ALA A 23 57.95 20.07 13.72
N SER A 24 57.36 20.36 14.84
CA SER A 24 57.65 21.50 15.76
C SER A 24 57.02 22.85 15.46
N LEU A 25 56.17 23.35 16.32
CA LEU A 25 56.50 24.37 17.33
C LEU A 25 55.31 24.67 18.25
N ALA A 26 55.58 24.61 19.52
CA ALA A 26 54.71 25.05 20.57
C ALA A 26 54.59 26.59 20.61
N LEU A 27 53.37 27.11 20.79
CA LEU A 27 53.16 28.45 21.36
C LEU A 27 52.03 28.36 22.37
N LEU A 28 52.41 28.61 23.58
CA LEU A 28 51.59 28.80 24.78
C LEU A 28 50.66 30.00 24.58
N GLY A 29 49.39 29.79 24.64
CA GLY A 29 48.38 30.83 24.77
C GLY A 29 47.42 30.45 25.86
N ALA A 30 47.65 30.95 27.07
CA ALA A 30 46.72 30.82 28.19
C ALA A 30 45.48 31.67 27.91
N CYS A 31 44.33 31.04 27.74
CA CYS A 31 43.03 31.70 27.86
C CYS A 31 42.20 30.93 28.87
N GLY A 32 41.83 31.64 29.94
CA GLY A 32 41.13 31.12 31.09
C GLY A 32 39.80 30.44 30.77
N THR A 33 39.65 29.25 31.27
CA THR A 33 38.38 28.57 31.37
C THR A 33 37.58 29.20 32.51
N THR A 34 36.62 30.07 32.16
CA THR A 34 35.55 30.41 33.09
C THR A 34 34.61 29.17 33.18
N SER A 35 34.78 28.44 34.24
CA SER A 35 33.82 27.39 34.66
C SER A 35 32.51 28.10 34.97
N VAL A 36 31.51 27.98 34.06
CA VAL A 36 30.13 28.25 34.42
C VAL A 36 29.71 27.13 35.36
N THR A 37 29.67 27.45 36.66
CA THR A 37 29.03 26.57 37.67
C THR A 37 27.57 26.44 37.30
N GLN A 38 27.21 25.25 36.86
CA GLN A 38 25.82 24.83 36.69
C GLN A 38 25.23 24.87 38.10
N GLN A 39 24.43 25.90 38.38
CA GLN A 39 23.62 25.93 39.59
C GLN A 39 22.63 24.76 39.49
N ASP A 40 22.84 23.76 40.35
CA ASP A 40 21.86 22.71 40.57
C ASP A 40 20.52 23.36 40.96
N ALA A 41 19.59 23.40 40.02
CA ALA A 41 18.22 23.79 40.30
C ALA A 41 17.66 22.79 41.33
N ALA A 42 17.38 23.28 42.52
CA ALA A 42 16.77 22.47 43.58
C ALA A 42 15.53 21.74 43.01
N PRO A 43 15.34 20.45 43.31
CA PRO A 43 14.18 19.72 42.83
C PRO A 43 12.91 20.42 43.32
N VAL A 44 12.10 20.90 42.39
CA VAL A 44 10.79 21.50 42.69
C VAL A 44 9.96 20.41 43.35
N ALA A 45 9.64 20.60 44.64
CA ALA A 45 8.79 19.66 45.36
C ALA A 45 7.45 19.53 44.67
N PRO A 46 6.95 18.30 44.42
CA PRO A 46 5.66 18.11 43.77
C PRO A 46 4.55 18.79 44.56
N LEU A 47 3.73 19.59 43.92
CA LEU A 47 2.57 20.22 44.54
C LEU A 47 1.69 19.09 45.13
N ARG A 48 1.48 19.12 46.42
CA ARG A 48 0.62 18.16 47.11
C ARG A 48 -0.76 18.17 46.51
N GLY A 49 -1.19 17.02 45.92
CA GLY A 49 -2.53 16.85 45.36
C GLY A 49 -2.60 16.97 43.82
N TRP A 50 -1.48 17.28 43.11
CA TRP A 50 -1.50 17.23 41.64
C TRP A 50 -1.16 15.80 41.20
N THR A 51 -2.16 15.11 40.64
CA THR A 51 -1.98 13.91 39.85
C THR A 51 -1.87 14.34 38.39
N PRO A 52 -0.79 14.01 37.66
CA PRO A 52 -0.74 14.28 36.25
C PRO A 52 -1.97 13.65 35.57
N PRO A 53 -2.59 14.32 34.59
CA PRO A 53 -3.65 13.71 33.82
C PRO A 53 -3.12 12.38 33.22
N PRO A 54 -3.95 11.34 33.15
CA PRO A 54 -3.53 10.09 32.51
C PRO A 54 -3.02 10.41 31.12
N PRO A 55 -1.96 9.75 30.64
CA PRO A 55 -1.45 9.96 29.31
C PRO A 55 -2.61 9.77 28.30
N PRO A 56 -2.68 10.59 27.25
CA PRO A 56 -3.75 10.47 26.25
C PRO A 56 -3.75 9.03 25.74
N VAL A 57 -4.90 8.36 25.85
CA VAL A 57 -5.08 7.01 25.30
C VAL A 57 -5.06 7.13 23.80
N ASP A 58 -4.11 6.49 23.13
CA ASP A 58 -4.04 6.46 21.68
C ASP A 58 -5.38 5.96 21.11
N PRO A 59 -5.95 6.65 20.12
CA PRO A 59 -7.23 6.27 19.57
C PRO A 59 -7.13 4.89 18.87
N VAL A 60 -8.24 4.17 18.83
CA VAL A 60 -8.35 2.96 18.01
C VAL A 60 -8.37 3.37 16.54
N ALA A 61 -7.71 2.61 15.69
CA ALA A 61 -7.74 2.82 14.24
C ALA A 61 -9.18 2.88 13.72
N THR A 62 -9.42 3.72 12.72
CA THR A 62 -10.70 3.73 12.01
C THR A 62 -10.83 2.51 11.11
N SER A 63 -12.06 2.04 10.88
CA SER A 63 -12.29 0.94 9.94
C SER A 63 -11.83 1.35 8.54
N ALA A 64 -10.89 0.61 7.99
CA ALA A 64 -10.39 0.84 6.64
C ALA A 64 -11.31 0.22 5.56
N HIS A 65 -12.29 -0.62 5.93
CA HIS A 65 -13.12 -1.33 4.95
C HIS A 65 -14.18 -0.45 4.30
N ARG A 66 -14.75 0.50 5.02
CA ARG A 66 -15.87 1.32 4.53
C ARG A 66 -15.65 2.80 4.83
N THR A 67 -15.80 3.62 3.81
CA THR A 67 -15.80 5.09 3.92
C THR A 67 -17.03 5.64 3.24
N VAL A 68 -17.58 6.72 3.80
CA VAL A 68 -18.64 7.52 3.17
C VAL A 68 -18.04 8.86 2.81
N LEU A 69 -18.08 9.21 1.53
CA LEU A 69 -17.46 10.38 0.95
C LEU A 69 -18.50 11.26 0.26
N ASP A 70 -18.46 12.55 0.53
CA ASP A 70 -19.14 13.53 -0.32
C ASP A 70 -18.38 13.68 -1.64
N PRO A 71 -18.97 13.32 -2.79
CA PRO A 71 -18.29 13.42 -4.07
C PRO A 71 -17.81 14.82 -4.43
N ALA A 72 -18.38 15.86 -3.83
CA ALA A 72 -17.98 17.24 -4.04
C ALA A 72 -16.70 17.59 -3.26
N GLN A 73 -16.39 16.87 -2.18
CA GLN A 73 -15.25 17.18 -1.29
C GLN A 73 -13.95 16.52 -1.73
N GLY A 74 -13.97 15.49 -2.58
CA GLY A 74 -12.70 14.96 -3.09
C GLY A 74 -12.72 13.51 -3.57
N ASP A 75 -11.50 13.00 -3.71
CA ASP A 75 -11.17 11.71 -4.31
C ASP A 75 -10.42 10.79 -3.35
N VAL A 76 -10.35 11.14 -2.04
CA VAL A 76 -9.49 10.46 -1.07
C VAL A 76 -10.34 9.82 0.01
N ILE A 77 -9.99 8.60 0.38
CA ILE A 77 -10.64 7.84 1.45
C ILE A 77 -9.62 7.43 2.52
N GLY A 78 -10.11 7.24 3.74
CA GLY A 78 -9.28 6.83 4.87
C GLY A 78 -8.35 7.93 5.37
N GLU A 79 -7.52 7.58 6.34
CA GLU A 79 -6.54 8.46 6.99
C GLU A 79 -5.19 7.76 7.04
N LEU A 80 -4.10 8.51 6.92
CA LEU A 80 -2.77 7.97 7.22
C LEU A 80 -2.63 7.77 8.72
N GLN A 81 -2.21 6.60 9.14
CA GLN A 81 -2.10 6.24 10.54
C GLN A 81 -0.71 5.68 10.85
N VAL A 82 -0.35 5.72 12.14
CA VAL A 82 0.89 5.16 12.66
C VAL A 82 0.57 4.38 13.93
N THR A 83 1.18 3.20 14.09
CA THR A 83 1.05 2.38 15.28
C THR A 83 2.41 1.92 15.79
N LEU A 84 2.46 1.34 16.99
CA LEU A 84 3.66 0.72 17.53
C LEU A 84 3.54 -0.80 17.40
N ALA A 85 4.55 -1.45 16.81
CA ALA A 85 4.59 -2.90 16.71
C ALA A 85 4.66 -3.55 18.09
N ALA A 86 3.95 -4.66 18.27
CA ALA A 86 4.14 -5.56 19.39
C ALA A 86 5.34 -6.49 19.12
N ARG A 87 5.80 -7.19 20.15
CA ARG A 87 6.99 -8.07 20.05
C ARG A 87 6.81 -9.21 19.04
N GLU A 88 5.60 -9.75 18.99
CA GLU A 88 5.21 -10.90 18.17
C GLU A 88 4.69 -10.52 16.79
N ASP A 89 4.53 -9.23 16.48
CA ASP A 89 4.01 -8.80 15.20
C ASP A 89 4.97 -9.09 14.06
N THR A 90 4.40 -9.54 12.95
CA THR A 90 5.01 -9.49 11.63
C THR A 90 4.23 -8.54 10.73
N PHE A 91 4.80 -8.15 9.58
CA PHE A 91 4.03 -7.34 8.61
C PHE A 91 2.85 -8.10 8.00
N VAL A 92 2.87 -9.43 8.00
CA VAL A 92 1.70 -10.24 7.59
C VAL A 92 0.55 -10.05 8.58
N ASP A 93 0.84 -10.05 9.89
CA ASP A 93 -0.16 -9.84 10.93
C ASP A 93 -0.72 -8.42 10.91
N LEU A 94 0.16 -7.43 10.82
CA LEU A 94 -0.21 -6.01 10.77
C LEU A 94 -1.00 -5.70 9.49
N ALA A 95 -0.58 -6.23 8.34
CA ALA A 95 -1.28 -6.04 7.07
C ALA A 95 -2.73 -6.53 7.16
N ARG A 96 -2.95 -7.74 7.66
CA ARG A 96 -4.30 -8.29 7.85
C ARG A 96 -5.09 -7.53 8.92
N ARG A 97 -4.44 -7.15 10.04
CA ARG A 97 -5.08 -6.42 11.16
C ARG A 97 -5.63 -5.07 10.71
N PHE A 98 -4.90 -4.35 9.86
CA PHE A 98 -5.23 -2.98 9.44
C PHE A 98 -5.77 -2.88 8.02
N ASN A 99 -6.10 -4.00 7.37
CA ASN A 99 -6.64 -4.05 6.01
C ASN A 99 -5.75 -3.35 4.97
N VAL A 100 -4.46 -3.59 5.05
CA VAL A 100 -3.47 -3.12 4.07
C VAL A 100 -2.79 -4.30 3.38
N GLY A 101 -2.23 -4.08 2.19
CA GLY A 101 -1.46 -5.10 1.48
C GLY A 101 -0.08 -5.28 2.10
N TYR A 102 0.47 -6.50 2.04
CA TYR A 102 1.81 -6.78 2.57
C TYR A 102 2.88 -5.88 1.93
N GLU A 103 2.96 -5.84 0.59
CA GLU A 103 3.93 -4.98 -0.09
C GLU A 103 3.66 -3.49 0.10
N GLU A 104 2.39 -3.10 0.22
CA GLU A 104 2.01 -1.73 0.55
C GLU A 104 2.58 -1.31 1.92
N LEU A 105 2.49 -2.20 2.92
CA LEU A 105 3.05 -1.98 4.25
C LEU A 105 4.58 -1.95 4.23
N VAL A 106 5.23 -2.85 3.48
CA VAL A 106 6.70 -2.89 3.32
C VAL A 106 7.21 -1.58 2.72
N ARG A 107 6.57 -1.09 1.66
CA ARG A 107 6.97 0.16 0.98
C ARG A 107 6.73 1.40 1.85
N ALA A 108 5.68 1.40 2.66
CA ALA A 108 5.44 2.49 3.60
C ALA A 108 6.50 2.56 4.72
N ASN A 109 7.21 1.46 5.00
CA ASN A 109 8.16 1.32 6.10
C ASN A 109 9.55 0.83 5.64
N PRO A 110 10.27 1.58 4.80
CA PRO A 110 11.57 1.14 4.31
C PRO A 110 12.57 0.96 5.46
N GLY A 111 13.38 -0.10 5.39
CA GLY A 111 14.40 -0.42 6.39
C GLY A 111 13.88 -1.07 7.68
N VAL A 112 12.58 -1.36 7.76
CA VAL A 112 12.01 -2.19 8.85
C VAL A 112 11.99 -3.64 8.39
N ASP A 113 12.49 -4.56 9.23
CA ASP A 113 12.39 -6.00 8.95
C ASP A 113 10.92 -6.44 9.01
N PRO A 114 10.35 -6.97 7.91
CA PRO A 114 8.93 -7.37 7.89
C PRO A 114 8.60 -8.56 8.79
N TRP A 115 9.61 -9.39 9.15
CA TRP A 115 9.42 -10.57 10.00
C TRP A 115 9.67 -10.28 11.48
N LEU A 116 10.51 -9.27 11.76
CA LEU A 116 10.87 -8.86 13.11
C LEU A 116 10.94 -7.33 13.20
N PRO A 117 9.82 -6.63 13.08
CA PRO A 117 9.81 -5.16 13.15
C PRO A 117 10.33 -4.61 14.47
N GLY A 118 10.19 -5.39 15.55
CA GLY A 118 10.67 -5.05 16.89
C GLY A 118 9.61 -4.33 17.73
N ALA A 119 9.54 -4.72 19.02
CA ALA A 119 8.60 -4.12 19.95
C ALA A 119 8.82 -2.60 20.11
N GLY A 120 7.74 -1.84 20.05
CA GLY A 120 7.76 -0.37 20.16
C GLY A 120 8.24 0.36 18.90
N ARG A 121 8.56 -0.37 17.82
CA ARG A 121 8.88 0.24 16.52
C ARG A 121 7.65 0.92 15.95
N GLU A 122 7.81 2.17 15.53
CA GLU A 122 6.77 2.90 14.82
C GLU A 122 6.58 2.33 13.42
N ILE A 123 5.31 2.00 13.08
CA ILE A 123 4.91 1.43 11.80
C ILE A 123 3.87 2.34 11.17
N VAL A 124 4.19 2.83 9.98
CA VAL A 124 3.28 3.61 9.15
C VAL A 124 2.25 2.68 8.53
N LEU A 125 0.99 2.96 8.73
CA LEU A 125 -0.15 2.25 8.15
C LEU A 125 -0.69 3.07 6.96
N PRO A 126 -0.45 2.65 5.71
CA PRO A 126 -0.86 3.41 4.51
C PRO A 126 -2.36 3.25 4.24
N THR A 127 -3.20 3.61 5.21
CA THR A 127 -4.66 3.45 5.19
C THR A 127 -5.40 4.63 4.54
N ARG A 128 -4.68 5.57 3.94
CA ARG A 128 -5.22 6.68 3.14
C ARG A 128 -5.01 6.40 1.65
N HIS A 129 -6.09 6.41 0.88
CA HIS A 129 -6.04 6.04 -0.54
C HIS A 129 -6.69 7.08 -1.43
N ILE A 130 -6.05 7.38 -2.56
CA ILE A 130 -6.67 8.11 -3.65
C ILE A 130 -7.43 7.12 -4.52
N LEU A 131 -8.69 7.43 -4.81
CA LEU A 131 -9.52 6.60 -5.68
C LEU A 131 -8.96 6.60 -7.11
N PRO A 132 -8.92 5.45 -7.80
CA PRO A 132 -8.43 5.38 -9.18
C PRO A 132 -9.28 6.22 -10.14
N ASP A 133 -8.69 6.67 -11.24
CA ASP A 133 -9.37 7.36 -12.34
C ASP A 133 -10.15 6.33 -13.17
N ALA A 134 -11.31 5.94 -12.66
CA ALA A 134 -12.22 4.95 -13.22
C ALA A 134 -13.66 5.27 -12.80
N PRO A 135 -14.68 4.71 -13.48
CA PRO A 135 -16.06 4.85 -13.04
C PRO A 135 -16.27 4.40 -11.58
N ARG A 136 -16.95 5.21 -10.78
CA ARG A 136 -17.22 4.91 -9.36
C ARG A 136 -18.50 4.10 -9.22
N GLU A 137 -18.51 2.92 -9.80
CA GLU A 137 -19.62 1.97 -9.80
C GLU A 137 -19.12 0.53 -9.83
N GLY A 138 -19.84 -0.37 -9.17
CA GLY A 138 -19.47 -1.77 -9.08
C GLY A 138 -18.10 -1.98 -8.43
N ILE A 139 -17.31 -2.89 -8.96
CA ILE A 139 -15.96 -3.20 -8.50
C ILE A 139 -14.94 -2.49 -9.39
N VAL A 140 -14.01 -1.77 -8.80
CA VAL A 140 -12.84 -1.18 -9.47
C VAL A 140 -11.58 -1.75 -8.83
N ILE A 141 -10.68 -2.28 -9.66
CA ILE A 141 -9.43 -2.87 -9.21
C ILE A 141 -8.29 -2.07 -9.81
N ASN A 142 -7.37 -1.56 -8.96
CA ASN A 142 -6.11 -1.01 -9.41
C ASN A 142 -4.98 -2.01 -9.13
N LEU A 143 -4.44 -2.60 -10.20
CA LEU A 143 -3.42 -3.65 -10.11
C LEU A 143 -2.12 -3.13 -9.46
N ALA A 144 -1.64 -1.94 -9.84
CA ALA A 144 -0.43 -1.36 -9.26
C ALA A 144 -0.58 -1.09 -7.76
N ALA A 145 -1.78 -0.74 -7.31
CA ALA A 145 -2.09 -0.56 -5.90
C ALA A 145 -2.32 -1.87 -5.16
N MET A 146 -2.49 -2.99 -5.89
CA MET A 146 -2.99 -4.26 -5.34
C MET A 146 -4.19 -4.06 -4.42
N ARG A 147 -5.17 -3.25 -4.91
CA ARG A 147 -6.33 -2.86 -4.11
C ARG A 147 -7.61 -2.87 -4.94
N LEU A 148 -8.65 -3.38 -4.33
CA LEU A 148 -10.02 -3.42 -4.84
C LEU A 148 -10.84 -2.35 -4.12
N PHE A 149 -11.67 -1.64 -4.89
CA PHE A 149 -12.68 -0.71 -4.41
C PHE A 149 -14.04 -1.19 -4.89
N TYR A 150 -15.03 -1.20 -4.00
CA TYR A 150 -16.41 -1.51 -4.36
C TYR A 150 -17.30 -0.30 -4.08
N PHE A 151 -18.05 0.08 -5.09
CA PHE A 151 -18.99 1.20 -5.08
C PHE A 151 -20.42 0.64 -5.22
N PRO A 152 -21.18 0.56 -4.12
CA PRO A 152 -22.60 0.19 -4.18
C PRO A 152 -23.38 1.13 -5.09
N LYS A 153 -24.45 0.61 -5.71
CA LYS A 153 -25.37 1.45 -6.47
C LYS A 153 -25.95 2.52 -5.56
N ARG A 154 -25.99 3.76 -6.03
CA ARG A 154 -26.50 4.92 -5.32
C ARG A 154 -27.43 5.74 -6.21
N LYS A 155 -28.31 6.54 -5.61
CA LYS A 155 -29.11 7.52 -6.32
C LYS A 155 -28.29 8.78 -6.60
N PRO A 156 -28.63 9.55 -7.64
CA PRO A 156 -28.04 10.86 -7.85
C PRO A 156 -28.16 11.75 -6.60
N GLY A 157 -27.07 12.40 -6.20
CA GLY A 157 -27.02 13.26 -5.02
C GLY A 157 -26.75 12.55 -3.69
N GLU A 158 -26.80 11.24 -3.62
CA GLU A 158 -26.40 10.51 -2.41
C GLU A 158 -24.87 10.49 -2.26
N TRP A 159 -24.42 10.46 -1.01
CA TRP A 159 -23.01 10.32 -0.67
C TRP A 159 -22.44 8.99 -1.21
N LEU A 160 -21.17 9.02 -1.58
CA LEU A 160 -20.49 7.85 -2.13
C LEU A 160 -20.03 6.94 -1.00
N THR A 161 -20.60 5.74 -0.92
CA THR A 161 -20.04 4.69 -0.07
C THR A 161 -18.98 3.94 -0.86
N VAL A 162 -17.81 3.76 -0.25
CA VAL A 162 -16.69 3.02 -0.82
C VAL A 162 -16.27 1.94 0.17
N TYR A 163 -16.20 0.70 -0.30
CA TYR A 163 -15.51 -0.38 0.40
C TYR A 163 -14.17 -0.62 -0.27
N THR A 164 -13.13 -0.89 0.51
CA THR A 164 -11.80 -1.16 -0.06
C THR A 164 -11.12 -2.33 0.63
N PHE A 165 -10.39 -3.11 -0.17
CA PHE A 165 -9.75 -4.35 0.26
C PHE A 165 -8.37 -4.48 -0.39
N PRO A 166 -7.33 -4.89 0.34
CA PRO A 166 -6.08 -5.32 -0.26
C PRO A 166 -6.30 -6.63 -1.03
N ILE A 167 -5.58 -6.80 -2.12
CA ILE A 167 -5.73 -7.99 -2.97
C ILE A 167 -4.37 -8.57 -3.35
N GLY A 168 -4.32 -9.89 -3.52
CA GLY A 168 -3.26 -10.54 -4.27
C GLY A 168 -3.64 -10.60 -5.75
N ILE A 169 -2.67 -10.44 -6.64
CA ILE A 169 -2.84 -10.43 -8.09
C ILE A 169 -1.97 -11.46 -8.80
N GLY A 170 -2.13 -11.59 -10.10
CA GLY A 170 -1.30 -12.44 -10.95
C GLY A 170 0.18 -12.08 -10.85
N ARG A 171 1.04 -13.11 -10.72
CA ARG A 171 2.49 -12.95 -10.81
C ARG A 171 2.95 -12.72 -12.25
N VAL A 172 4.21 -12.37 -12.44
CA VAL A 172 4.83 -12.25 -13.77
C VAL A 172 4.62 -13.53 -14.57
N GLY A 173 4.22 -13.39 -15.82
CA GLY A 173 3.83 -14.50 -16.70
C GLY A 173 2.39 -15.02 -16.52
N TRP A 174 1.67 -14.54 -15.48
CA TRP A 174 0.27 -14.85 -15.21
C TRP A 174 -0.51 -13.56 -14.91
N ALA A 175 -0.37 -12.58 -15.77
CA ALA A 175 -0.94 -11.26 -15.57
C ALA A 175 -2.47 -11.30 -15.42
N THR A 176 -2.99 -10.51 -14.49
CA THR A 176 -4.43 -10.21 -14.40
C THR A 176 -4.80 -9.27 -15.54
N PRO A 177 -5.82 -9.58 -16.37
CA PRO A 177 -6.23 -8.72 -17.47
C PRO A 177 -6.72 -7.35 -17.02
N GLN A 178 -6.52 -6.34 -17.87
CA GLN A 178 -7.10 -5.01 -17.70
C GLN A 178 -8.32 -4.86 -18.60
N GLY A 179 -9.25 -3.98 -18.21
CA GLY A 179 -10.48 -3.70 -18.96
C GLY A 179 -11.73 -3.85 -18.13
N THR A 180 -12.86 -4.06 -18.78
CA THR A 180 -14.16 -4.18 -18.12
C THR A 180 -14.73 -5.58 -18.32
N THR A 181 -15.26 -6.15 -17.24
CA THR A 181 -15.95 -7.43 -17.19
C THR A 181 -17.12 -7.36 -16.20
N SER A 182 -17.73 -8.48 -15.86
CA SER A 182 -18.82 -8.54 -14.89
C SER A 182 -18.78 -9.82 -14.07
N VAL A 183 -19.42 -9.81 -12.92
CA VAL A 183 -19.65 -11.02 -12.10
C VAL A 183 -20.77 -11.84 -12.73
N VAL A 184 -20.46 -12.99 -13.32
CA VAL A 184 -21.46 -13.85 -13.99
C VAL A 184 -21.98 -14.97 -13.09
N ARG A 185 -21.20 -15.40 -12.11
CA ARG A 185 -21.59 -16.45 -11.17
C ARG A 185 -20.95 -16.19 -9.80
N MET A 186 -21.64 -16.61 -8.76
CA MET A 186 -21.19 -16.54 -7.38
C MET A 186 -21.30 -17.92 -6.74
N ALA A 187 -20.35 -18.31 -5.90
CA ALA A 187 -20.36 -19.59 -5.22
C ALA A 187 -19.90 -19.47 -3.76
N LYS A 188 -20.65 -20.10 -2.86
CA LYS A 188 -20.21 -20.42 -1.50
C LYS A 188 -19.56 -21.80 -1.56
N ASP A 189 -18.49 -21.95 -0.80
CA ASP A 189 -17.71 -23.20 -0.70
C ASP A 189 -17.44 -23.83 -2.08
N PRO A 190 -16.73 -23.10 -2.97
CA PRO A 190 -16.51 -23.55 -4.35
C PRO A 190 -15.56 -24.74 -4.39
N SER A 191 -15.78 -25.68 -5.32
CA SER A 191 -14.75 -26.63 -5.72
C SER A 191 -13.77 -25.95 -6.67
N TRP A 192 -12.47 -26.18 -6.50
CA TRP A 192 -11.44 -25.68 -7.42
C TRP A 192 -11.10 -26.72 -8.49
N ARG A 193 -11.09 -26.27 -9.73
CA ARG A 193 -10.66 -27.07 -10.90
C ARG A 193 -9.43 -26.37 -11.51
N PRO A 194 -8.19 -26.81 -11.20
CA PRO A 194 -7.00 -26.19 -11.75
C PRO A 194 -6.99 -26.28 -13.27
N GLY A 195 -6.76 -25.14 -13.93
CA GLY A 195 -6.64 -25.07 -15.38
C GLY A 195 -5.43 -25.86 -15.93
N PRO A 196 -5.41 -26.17 -17.24
CA PRO A 196 -4.31 -26.92 -17.84
C PRO A 196 -2.92 -26.34 -17.58
N GLY A 197 -2.76 -25.01 -17.70
CA GLY A 197 -1.49 -24.32 -17.45
C GLY A 197 -1.02 -24.47 -16.01
N VAL A 198 -1.94 -24.30 -15.03
CA VAL A 198 -1.64 -24.48 -13.60
C VAL A 198 -1.19 -25.91 -13.31
N ARG A 199 -1.92 -26.90 -13.85
CA ARG A 199 -1.52 -28.31 -13.69
C ARG A 199 -0.18 -28.63 -14.34
N ALA A 200 0.10 -28.07 -15.52
CA ALA A 200 1.37 -28.29 -16.21
C ALA A 200 2.53 -27.72 -15.40
N GLU A 201 2.39 -26.54 -14.83
CA GLU A 201 3.39 -25.91 -13.99
C GLU A 201 3.66 -26.70 -12.72
N HIS A 202 2.61 -27.07 -11.96
CA HIS A 202 2.76 -27.89 -10.76
C HIS A 202 3.42 -29.24 -11.06
N LYS A 203 3.05 -29.87 -12.18
CA LYS A 203 3.70 -31.11 -12.64
C LYS A 203 5.19 -30.92 -12.94
N ALA A 204 5.56 -29.78 -13.56
CA ALA A 204 6.96 -29.45 -13.81
C ALA A 204 7.75 -29.25 -12.51
N ASN A 205 7.08 -28.81 -11.43
CA ASN A 205 7.65 -28.67 -10.09
C ASN A 205 7.55 -29.95 -9.24
N GLY A 206 7.17 -31.09 -9.84
CA GLY A 206 7.07 -32.39 -9.15
C GLY A 206 5.77 -32.63 -8.38
N GLU A 207 4.79 -31.75 -8.49
CA GLU A 207 3.50 -31.86 -7.81
C GLU A 207 2.37 -32.21 -8.80
N VAL A 208 1.63 -33.28 -8.52
CA VAL A 208 0.48 -33.68 -9.33
C VAL A 208 -0.80 -33.18 -8.67
N LEU A 209 -1.39 -32.11 -9.21
CA LEU A 209 -2.67 -31.61 -8.72
C LEU A 209 -3.83 -32.53 -9.09
N PRO A 210 -4.81 -32.74 -8.17
CA PRO A 210 -6.05 -33.45 -8.49
C PRO A 210 -6.85 -32.67 -9.55
N ALA A 211 -7.69 -33.39 -10.31
CA ALA A 211 -8.58 -32.75 -11.29
C ALA A 211 -9.58 -31.78 -10.63
N VAL A 212 -9.96 -32.05 -9.39
CA VAL A 212 -10.88 -31.23 -8.59
C VAL A 212 -10.41 -31.27 -7.15
N VAL A 213 -10.27 -30.10 -6.54
CA VAL A 213 -10.13 -29.92 -5.09
C VAL A 213 -11.50 -29.58 -4.53
N PRO A 214 -12.09 -30.38 -3.63
CA PRO A 214 -13.38 -30.09 -3.02
C PRO A 214 -13.33 -28.87 -2.11
N PRO A 215 -14.48 -28.34 -1.65
CA PRO A 215 -14.52 -27.36 -0.57
C PRO A 215 -13.78 -27.87 0.67
N GLY A 216 -13.10 -26.97 1.36
CA GLY A 216 -12.37 -27.30 2.59
C GLY A 216 -11.09 -26.46 2.77
N PRO A 217 -10.33 -26.74 3.85
CA PRO A 217 -9.16 -25.96 4.22
C PRO A 217 -8.03 -25.99 3.19
N ASP A 218 -7.95 -27.05 2.38
CA ASP A 218 -6.93 -27.21 1.33
C ASP A 218 -7.31 -26.52 0.02
N ASN A 219 -8.53 -25.98 -0.08
CA ASN A 219 -9.00 -25.35 -1.31
C ASN A 219 -8.44 -23.92 -1.43
N PRO A 220 -7.63 -23.62 -2.47
CA PRO A 220 -7.00 -22.32 -2.63
C PRO A 220 -8.00 -21.18 -2.95
N LEU A 221 -9.25 -21.49 -3.31
CA LEU A 221 -10.30 -20.49 -3.52
C LEU A 221 -10.92 -19.97 -2.21
N GLY A 222 -10.70 -20.66 -1.08
CA GLY A 222 -11.35 -20.33 0.18
C GLY A 222 -12.87 -20.55 0.14
N HIS A 223 -13.60 -19.80 0.96
CA HIS A 223 -15.04 -20.03 1.20
C HIS A 223 -15.97 -19.34 0.22
N ARG A 224 -15.50 -18.38 -0.57
CA ARG A 224 -16.33 -17.59 -1.50
C ARG A 224 -15.58 -17.34 -2.79
N ALA A 225 -16.30 -17.35 -3.91
CA ALA A 225 -15.77 -17.00 -5.22
C ALA A 225 -16.80 -16.26 -6.08
N LEU A 226 -16.34 -15.20 -6.74
CA LEU A 226 -17.03 -14.43 -7.76
C LEU A 226 -16.36 -14.75 -9.11
N TYR A 227 -17.08 -15.39 -10.00
CA TYR A 227 -16.61 -15.76 -11.33
C TYR A 227 -16.86 -14.60 -12.28
N LEU A 228 -15.83 -14.20 -13.02
CA LEU A 228 -15.90 -13.13 -13.99
C LEU A 228 -16.31 -13.65 -15.37
N ASP A 229 -16.83 -12.76 -16.21
CA ASP A 229 -17.14 -13.06 -17.62
C ASP A 229 -15.86 -13.29 -18.46
N TRP A 230 -14.70 -12.98 -17.90
CA TRP A 230 -13.42 -13.44 -18.44
C TRP A 230 -13.19 -14.91 -18.08
N PRO A 231 -12.99 -15.78 -19.09
CA PRO A 231 -12.77 -17.21 -18.81
C PRO A 231 -11.64 -17.45 -17.84
N THR A 232 -11.87 -18.29 -16.83
CA THR A 232 -10.91 -18.71 -15.81
C THR A 232 -10.52 -17.67 -14.75
N TYR A 233 -10.98 -16.43 -14.84
CA TYR A 233 -10.67 -15.39 -13.85
C TYR A 233 -11.75 -15.29 -12.78
N LEU A 234 -11.28 -15.17 -11.54
CA LEU A 234 -12.11 -15.09 -10.34
C LEU A 234 -11.61 -14.01 -9.38
N ILE A 235 -12.54 -13.49 -8.59
CA ILE A 235 -12.25 -12.81 -7.32
C ILE A 235 -12.65 -13.80 -6.23
N HIS A 236 -11.73 -14.20 -5.34
CA HIS A 236 -11.97 -15.30 -4.41
C HIS A 236 -11.18 -15.12 -3.11
N GLY A 237 -11.55 -15.88 -2.09
CA GLY A 237 -10.81 -15.97 -0.85
C GLY A 237 -9.49 -16.71 -0.99
N THR A 238 -8.96 -17.17 0.11
CA THR A 238 -7.71 -17.95 0.10
C THR A 238 -7.60 -18.81 1.35
N ASN A 239 -6.92 -19.94 1.21
CA ASN A 239 -6.43 -20.73 2.34
C ASN A 239 -5.00 -20.32 2.76
N LYS A 240 -4.37 -19.37 2.04
CA LYS A 240 -3.04 -18.82 2.33
C LYS A 240 -3.10 -17.29 2.44
N PRO A 241 -3.60 -16.72 3.55
CA PRO A 241 -3.81 -15.28 3.71
C PRO A 241 -2.55 -14.42 3.53
N ALA A 242 -1.37 -14.96 3.85
CA ALA A 242 -0.09 -14.27 3.64
C ALA A 242 0.20 -13.90 2.16
N GLY A 243 -0.56 -14.46 1.22
CA GLY A 243 -0.45 -14.11 -0.20
C GLY A 243 -1.28 -12.90 -0.63
N VAL A 244 -2.03 -12.27 0.28
CA VAL A 244 -2.77 -11.02 0.00
C VAL A 244 -1.81 -9.84 0.07
N GLY A 245 -1.92 -8.94 -0.90
CA GLY A 245 -0.95 -7.85 -1.07
C GLY A 245 0.33 -8.29 -1.77
N LEU A 246 0.33 -9.44 -2.47
CA LEU A 246 1.45 -9.98 -3.23
C LEU A 246 1.06 -10.34 -4.66
N ARG A 247 2.04 -10.38 -5.56
CA ARG A 247 1.93 -10.95 -6.89
C ARG A 247 2.21 -12.46 -6.83
N SER A 248 1.21 -13.26 -6.48
CA SER A 248 1.40 -14.69 -6.17
C SER A 248 0.37 -15.62 -6.80
N SER A 249 -0.62 -15.11 -7.53
CA SER A 249 -1.67 -15.92 -8.15
C SER A 249 -1.35 -16.29 -9.61
N HIS A 250 -2.18 -17.17 -10.20
CA HIS A 250 -2.20 -17.46 -11.62
C HIS A 250 -3.18 -16.55 -12.39
N GLY A 251 -3.23 -15.28 -12.01
CA GLY A 251 -4.07 -14.25 -12.66
C GLY A 251 -5.36 -13.92 -11.92
N CYS A 252 -5.86 -14.77 -11.03
CA CYS A 252 -7.02 -14.50 -10.21
C CYS A 252 -6.73 -13.49 -9.09
N ILE A 253 -7.78 -12.89 -8.56
CA ILE A 253 -7.73 -11.87 -7.52
C ILE A 253 -8.06 -12.51 -6.17
N ARG A 254 -7.10 -12.45 -5.24
CA ARG A 254 -7.22 -13.04 -3.89
C ARG A 254 -7.54 -11.98 -2.86
N LEU A 255 -8.47 -12.27 -1.95
CA LEU A 255 -8.78 -11.46 -0.79
C LEU A 255 -8.53 -12.25 0.50
N PHE A 256 -8.42 -11.56 1.62
CA PHE A 256 -8.53 -12.20 2.92
C PHE A 256 -9.87 -12.95 3.06
N PRO A 257 -9.92 -14.03 3.84
CA PRO A 257 -11.17 -14.79 4.02
C PRO A 257 -12.35 -13.94 4.47
N GLU A 258 -12.14 -13.05 5.43
CA GLU A 258 -13.13 -12.11 5.96
C GLU A 258 -13.56 -11.06 4.92
N ASP A 259 -12.63 -10.60 4.08
CA ASP A 259 -12.89 -9.59 3.07
C ASP A 259 -13.73 -10.12 1.92
N ILE A 260 -13.45 -11.33 1.45
CA ILE A 260 -14.26 -11.95 0.39
C ILE A 260 -15.66 -12.29 0.88
N GLU A 261 -15.84 -12.63 2.16
CA GLU A 261 -17.15 -12.86 2.73
C GLU A 261 -17.97 -11.57 2.73
N LEU A 262 -17.39 -10.47 3.22
CA LEU A 262 -18.03 -9.16 3.17
C LEU A 262 -18.35 -8.72 1.74
N LEU A 263 -17.38 -8.82 0.83
CA LEU A 263 -17.58 -8.43 -0.57
C LEU A 263 -18.66 -9.29 -1.25
N TYR A 264 -18.70 -10.60 -0.97
CA TYR A 264 -19.67 -11.53 -1.51
C TYR A 264 -21.11 -11.14 -1.12
N ASP A 265 -21.32 -10.71 0.12
CA ASP A 265 -22.66 -10.32 0.60
C ASP A 265 -23.12 -8.96 0.04
N LEU A 266 -22.17 -8.09 -0.31
CA LEU A 266 -22.43 -6.78 -0.89
C LEU A 266 -22.69 -6.82 -2.41
N VAL A 267 -22.05 -7.75 -3.13
CA VAL A 267 -22.03 -7.83 -4.59
C VAL A 267 -23.19 -8.69 -5.11
N LYS A 268 -23.63 -8.42 -6.31
CA LYS A 268 -24.66 -9.22 -7.01
C LYS A 268 -24.14 -9.69 -8.36
N ARG A 269 -24.71 -10.79 -8.85
CA ARG A 269 -24.54 -11.20 -10.26
C ARG A 269 -24.87 -10.02 -11.18
N GLY A 270 -24.07 -9.80 -12.21
CA GLY A 270 -24.16 -8.66 -13.11
C GLY A 270 -23.44 -7.40 -12.62
N THR A 271 -22.82 -7.43 -11.43
CA THR A 271 -21.98 -6.30 -10.98
C THR A 271 -20.79 -6.13 -11.94
N GLN A 272 -20.64 -4.91 -12.45
CA GLN A 272 -19.52 -4.54 -13.30
C GLN A 272 -18.21 -4.59 -12.55
N VAL A 273 -17.15 -5.05 -13.20
CA VAL A 273 -15.77 -5.08 -12.70
C VAL A 273 -14.88 -4.36 -13.69
N THR A 274 -14.24 -3.28 -13.24
CA THR A 274 -13.28 -2.51 -14.04
C THR A 274 -11.89 -2.72 -13.44
N VAL A 275 -10.96 -3.22 -14.26
CA VAL A 275 -9.58 -3.47 -13.86
C VAL A 275 -8.67 -2.49 -14.59
N VAL A 276 -7.95 -1.69 -13.81
CA VAL A 276 -6.98 -0.70 -14.30
C VAL A 276 -5.60 -0.99 -13.72
N ASN A 277 -4.56 -0.48 -14.37
CA ASN A 277 -3.20 -0.47 -13.84
C ASN A 277 -2.71 0.98 -13.82
N GLN A 278 -2.85 1.63 -12.67
CA GLN A 278 -2.51 3.03 -12.44
C GLN A 278 -1.48 3.12 -11.31
N PRO A 279 -0.19 3.07 -11.62
CA PRO A 279 0.87 3.22 -10.61
C PRO A 279 0.93 4.63 -10.02
N PHE A 280 0.38 5.62 -10.71
CA PHE A 280 0.29 6.99 -10.23
C PHE A 280 -1.18 7.43 -10.27
N VAL A 281 -1.71 7.78 -9.10
CA VAL A 281 -3.08 8.28 -8.95
C VAL A 281 -3.07 9.69 -8.35
N PHE A 282 -4.02 10.50 -8.77
CA PHE A 282 -4.15 11.90 -8.38
C PHE A 282 -5.57 12.16 -7.91
N GLY A 283 -5.71 12.93 -6.85
CA GLY A 283 -7.01 13.23 -6.29
C GLY A 283 -7.01 14.49 -5.42
N TRP A 284 -8.18 15.04 -5.23
CA TRP A 284 -8.39 16.21 -4.39
C TRP A 284 -8.87 15.82 -3.00
N HIS A 285 -8.38 16.52 -1.99
CA HIS A 285 -8.84 16.40 -0.61
C HIS A 285 -8.65 17.75 0.08
N GLU A 286 -9.73 18.33 0.61
CA GLU A 286 -9.71 19.59 1.37
C GLU A 286 -8.92 20.73 0.70
N GLY A 287 -9.05 20.87 -0.62
CA GLY A 287 -8.34 21.91 -1.38
C GLY A 287 -6.92 21.55 -1.82
N GLU A 288 -6.36 20.44 -1.33
CA GLU A 288 -5.06 19.96 -1.76
C GLU A 288 -5.19 18.97 -2.94
N LEU A 289 -4.28 19.10 -3.91
CA LEU A 289 -4.05 18.09 -4.94
C LEU A 289 -3.02 17.11 -4.43
N LEU A 290 -3.42 15.85 -4.26
CA LEU A 290 -2.53 14.78 -3.81
C LEU A 290 -2.14 13.86 -4.96
N MET A 291 -0.94 13.29 -4.85
CA MET A 291 -0.44 12.19 -5.67
C MET A 291 -0.09 11.02 -4.77
N GLN A 292 -0.53 9.83 -5.17
CA GLN A 292 -0.10 8.58 -4.56
C GLN A 292 0.59 7.71 -5.61
N ALA A 293 1.79 7.23 -5.29
CA ALA A 293 2.57 6.40 -6.19
C ALA A 293 2.70 4.98 -5.65
N TYR A 294 2.56 4.02 -6.56
CA TYR A 294 2.77 2.60 -6.37
C TYR A 294 3.89 2.11 -7.27
N GLU A 295 4.46 0.97 -6.96
CA GLU A 295 5.45 0.33 -7.81
C GLU A 295 4.86 0.03 -9.19
N VAL A 296 5.63 0.32 -10.23
CA VAL A 296 5.29 -0.12 -11.58
C VAL A 296 5.43 -1.63 -11.65
N LEU A 297 4.41 -2.32 -12.16
CA LEU A 297 4.47 -3.77 -12.31
C LEU A 297 5.58 -4.15 -13.29
N GLU A 298 6.38 -5.16 -12.97
CA GLU A 298 7.53 -5.61 -13.76
C GLU A 298 7.19 -5.96 -15.22
N ASP A 299 5.97 -6.44 -15.46
CA ASP A 299 5.43 -6.81 -16.77
C ASP A 299 4.56 -5.72 -17.40
N ASP A 300 4.61 -4.48 -16.88
CA ASP A 300 3.93 -3.34 -17.50
C ASP A 300 4.73 -2.89 -18.74
N PRO A 301 4.17 -2.97 -19.96
CA PRO A 301 4.89 -2.64 -21.19
C PRO A 301 5.10 -1.13 -21.39
N ARG A 302 4.51 -0.29 -20.54
CA ARG A 302 4.58 1.16 -20.67
C ARG A 302 5.92 1.70 -20.15
N ASP A 303 6.57 2.57 -20.94
CA ASP A 303 7.78 3.28 -20.51
C ASP A 303 7.39 4.44 -19.57
N TRP A 304 7.33 4.15 -18.29
CA TRP A 304 6.96 5.12 -17.27
C TRP A 304 8.03 6.21 -17.03
N GLN A 305 9.29 5.96 -17.36
CA GLN A 305 10.35 6.97 -17.27
C GLN A 305 10.15 8.08 -18.31
N ARG A 306 9.69 7.69 -19.51
CA ARG A 306 9.31 8.66 -20.57
C ARG A 306 7.90 9.21 -20.37
N ALA A 307 7.05 8.48 -19.68
CA ALA A 307 5.64 8.82 -19.49
C ALA A 307 5.39 9.85 -18.39
N GLN A 308 6.41 10.35 -17.67
CA GLN A 308 6.22 11.37 -16.61
C GLN A 308 5.35 12.56 -17.03
N ARG A 309 5.39 12.93 -18.30
CA ARG A 309 4.51 13.97 -18.87
C ARG A 309 3.11 13.47 -19.29
N LYS A 310 2.88 12.15 -19.25
CA LYS A 310 1.61 11.53 -19.65
C LYS A 310 0.97 10.72 -18.51
N LEU A 311 1.36 10.99 -17.26
CA LEU A 311 0.86 10.29 -16.08
C LEU A 311 -0.66 10.45 -15.86
N LEU A 312 -1.23 11.47 -16.46
CA LEU A 312 -2.64 11.81 -16.31
C LEU A 312 -3.41 11.45 -17.57
N SER A 313 -4.59 10.88 -17.42
CA SER A 313 -5.56 10.88 -18.51
C SER A 313 -5.85 12.33 -18.94
N LYS A 314 -6.21 12.53 -20.21
CA LYS A 314 -6.49 13.88 -20.72
C LYS A 314 -7.60 14.58 -19.93
N SER A 315 -8.64 13.84 -19.54
CA SER A 315 -9.74 14.36 -18.73
C SER A 315 -9.32 14.75 -17.33
N LEU A 316 -8.51 13.93 -16.68
CA LEU A 316 -7.98 14.20 -15.33
C LEU A 316 -7.04 15.41 -15.35
N ALA A 317 -6.13 15.48 -16.34
CA ALA A 317 -5.25 16.61 -16.52
C ALA A 317 -6.02 17.93 -16.68
N GLN A 318 -7.09 17.93 -17.48
CA GLN A 318 -7.94 19.13 -17.68
C GLN A 318 -8.66 19.53 -16.38
N ARG A 319 -9.19 18.58 -15.61
CA ARG A 319 -9.83 18.85 -14.31
C ARG A 319 -8.86 19.46 -13.32
N ILE A 320 -7.66 18.88 -13.20
CA ILE A 320 -6.59 19.36 -12.30
C ILE A 320 -6.19 20.77 -12.69
N GLN A 321 -5.86 21.02 -13.95
CA GLN A 321 -5.43 22.35 -14.43
C GLN A 321 -6.50 23.42 -14.25
N ARG A 322 -7.77 23.08 -14.46
CA ARG A 322 -8.87 24.03 -14.24
C ARG A 322 -8.95 24.43 -12.77
N ARG A 323 -9.00 23.44 -11.85
CA ARG A 323 -9.15 23.70 -10.42
C ARG A 323 -7.95 24.42 -9.83
N LEU A 324 -6.73 24.09 -10.24
CA LEU A 324 -5.52 24.82 -9.82
C LEU A 324 -5.57 26.29 -10.24
N ARG A 325 -6.01 26.58 -11.47
CA ARG A 325 -6.16 27.98 -11.93
C ARG A 325 -7.22 28.73 -11.12
N GLU A 326 -8.34 28.08 -10.78
CA GLU A 326 -9.40 28.66 -9.96
C GLU A 326 -8.92 28.97 -8.54
N GLN A 327 -7.99 28.19 -8.00
CA GLN A 327 -7.40 28.38 -6.67
C GLN A 327 -6.16 29.31 -6.67
N GLY A 328 -5.61 29.63 -7.83
CA GLY A 328 -4.33 30.35 -7.93
C GLY A 328 -3.10 29.51 -7.58
N ASP A 329 -3.24 28.20 -7.60
CA ASP A 329 -2.20 27.24 -7.22
C ASP A 329 -1.41 26.72 -8.42
N ALA A 330 -0.23 26.16 -8.14
CA ALA A 330 0.62 25.48 -9.10
C ALA A 330 1.08 24.11 -8.57
N ILE A 331 1.38 23.20 -9.49
CA ILE A 331 1.95 21.90 -9.15
C ILE A 331 3.44 22.05 -8.81
N ASP A 332 3.86 21.50 -7.68
CA ASP A 332 5.28 21.24 -7.38
C ASP A 332 5.74 19.99 -8.18
N TRP A 333 6.36 20.22 -9.32
CA TRP A 333 6.89 19.16 -10.19
C TRP A 333 8.05 18.39 -9.57
N ASP A 334 8.79 19.00 -8.64
CA ASP A 334 9.84 18.32 -7.89
C ASP A 334 9.22 17.33 -6.90
N ALA A 335 8.08 17.67 -6.28
CA ALA A 335 7.32 16.72 -5.47
C ALA A 335 6.80 15.57 -6.33
N VAL A 336 6.25 15.81 -7.52
CA VAL A 336 5.84 14.75 -8.46
C VAL A 336 7.01 13.81 -8.77
N SER A 337 8.18 14.38 -9.06
CA SER A 337 9.40 13.62 -9.34
C SER A 337 9.81 12.76 -8.14
N ARG A 338 9.91 13.33 -6.95
CA ARG A 338 10.28 12.61 -5.72
C ARG A 338 9.32 11.46 -5.43
N VAL A 339 8.01 11.71 -5.47
CA VAL A 339 6.98 10.72 -5.15
C VAL A 339 6.97 9.57 -6.19
N SER A 340 7.19 9.87 -7.47
CA SER A 340 7.20 8.87 -8.52
C SER A 340 8.45 7.98 -8.52
N HIS A 341 9.62 8.51 -8.10
CA HIS A 341 10.86 7.73 -8.06
C HIS A 341 11.01 6.87 -6.79
N THR A 342 10.30 7.23 -5.72
CA THR A 342 10.34 6.49 -4.46
C THR A 342 8.90 6.24 -3.98
N PRO A 343 8.18 5.33 -4.63
CA PRO A 343 6.78 5.08 -4.33
C PRO A 343 6.65 4.42 -2.95
N ARG A 344 5.96 5.10 -2.03
CA ARG A 344 5.71 4.63 -0.67
C ARG A 344 4.23 4.34 -0.38
N SER A 345 3.39 4.33 -1.42
CA SER A 345 1.93 4.14 -1.30
C SER A 345 1.25 5.16 -0.36
N ILE A 346 1.86 6.30 -0.14
CA ILE A 346 1.37 7.38 0.73
C ILE A 346 0.98 8.58 -0.14
N PRO A 347 -0.25 9.12 -0.04
CA PRO A 347 -0.65 10.34 -0.73
C PRO A 347 0.13 11.56 -0.25
N VAL A 348 0.72 12.32 -1.17
CA VAL A 348 1.51 13.53 -0.87
C VAL A 348 0.90 14.74 -1.58
N PRO A 349 0.69 15.87 -0.90
CA PRO A 349 0.23 17.10 -1.53
C PRO A 349 1.22 17.65 -2.56
N LEU A 350 0.70 18.05 -3.73
CA LEU A 350 1.48 18.60 -4.83
C LEU A 350 1.37 20.13 -4.95
N ASN A 351 0.38 20.74 -4.32
CA ASN A 351 0.20 22.22 -4.27
C ASN A 351 0.52 22.80 -2.89
N ARG A 352 1.06 22.01 -1.98
CA ARG A 352 1.62 22.44 -0.70
C ARG A 352 3.14 22.48 -0.78
N ARG A 353 3.72 23.67 -0.76
CA ARG A 353 5.17 23.87 -0.91
C ARG A 353 5.95 23.11 0.17
N GLY A 354 6.95 22.34 -0.26
CA GLY A 354 7.83 21.58 0.64
C GLY A 354 7.21 20.31 1.21
N ALA A 355 6.03 19.89 0.75
CA ALA A 355 5.44 18.62 1.17
C ALA A 355 6.33 17.44 0.75
N THR A 356 6.58 16.55 1.70
CA THR A 356 7.32 15.31 1.51
C THR A 356 6.55 14.15 2.14
N VAL A 357 6.92 12.91 1.80
CA VAL A 357 6.36 11.74 2.46
C VAL A 357 6.56 11.81 3.98
N ASP A 358 7.75 12.23 4.42
CA ASP A 358 8.07 12.29 5.85
C ASP A 358 7.28 13.40 6.58
N SER A 359 7.02 14.55 5.93
CA SER A 359 6.15 15.57 6.51
C SER A 359 4.71 15.09 6.66
N VAL A 360 4.21 14.31 5.69
CA VAL A 360 2.87 13.71 5.77
C VAL A 360 2.79 12.63 6.85
N ILE A 361 3.86 11.83 7.03
CA ILE A 361 3.93 10.84 8.11
C ILE A 361 3.96 11.53 9.49
N ALA A 362 4.66 12.65 9.62
CA ALA A 362 4.70 13.40 10.87
C ALA A 362 3.32 13.92 11.32
N GLU A 363 2.43 14.18 10.35
CA GLU A 363 1.03 14.59 10.58
C GLU A 363 0.08 13.41 10.80
N ALA A 364 0.56 12.15 10.62
CA ALA A 364 -0.27 10.96 10.68
C ALA A 364 -0.85 10.71 12.08
N ARG A 365 -2.09 10.21 12.11
CA ARG A 365 -2.78 9.90 13.35
C ARG A 365 -2.13 8.69 14.04
N ARG A 366 -1.74 8.84 15.31
CA ARG A 366 -1.26 7.72 16.13
C ARG A 366 -2.43 6.90 16.63
N VAL A 367 -2.35 5.57 16.47
CA VAL A 367 -3.42 4.64 16.84
C VAL A 367 -2.87 3.45 17.61
N ARG A 368 -3.71 2.82 18.43
CA ARG A 368 -3.35 1.59 19.13
C ARG A 368 -3.21 0.43 18.16
N ASN A 369 -2.31 -0.48 18.45
CA ASN A 369 -2.08 -1.70 17.68
C ASN A 369 -3.16 -2.76 17.99
N VAL A 370 -4.40 -2.46 17.63
CA VAL A 370 -5.57 -3.34 17.75
C VAL A 370 -6.39 -3.24 16.47
N SER A 371 -7.17 -4.27 16.19
CA SER A 371 -8.05 -4.26 14.99
C SER A 371 -8.92 -3.02 14.96
N PRO A 372 -9.09 -2.38 13.79
CA PRO A 372 -9.95 -1.21 13.64
C PRO A 372 -11.39 -1.48 14.11
N LEU A 373 -12.04 -0.44 14.64
CA LEU A 373 -13.46 -0.49 14.94
C LEU A 373 -14.24 -0.80 13.66
N GLY A 374 -15.10 -1.81 13.70
CA GLY A 374 -15.87 -2.26 12.53
C GLY A 374 -15.22 -3.34 11.68
N ALA A 375 -13.95 -3.69 11.90
CA ALA A 375 -13.33 -4.85 11.26
C ALA A 375 -14.00 -6.19 11.65
N ASN A 376 -14.73 -6.20 12.78
CA ASN A 376 -15.46 -7.36 13.28
C ASN A 376 -16.95 -7.39 12.87
N LEU A 377 -17.45 -6.45 12.08
CA LEU A 377 -18.86 -6.45 11.65
C LEU A 377 -19.22 -7.67 10.78
N ALA A 378 -18.25 -8.33 10.19
CA ALA A 378 -18.45 -9.60 9.48
C ALA A 378 -18.58 -10.83 10.42
N ARG A 379 -18.22 -10.70 11.71
CA ARG A 379 -18.27 -11.83 12.67
C ARG A 379 -19.55 -11.87 13.53
N SER A 380 -20.37 -10.83 13.48
CA SER A 380 -21.55 -10.69 14.34
C SER A 380 -22.88 -10.65 13.59
N ALA A 381 -22.94 -11.10 12.34
CA ALA A 381 -24.22 -11.45 11.72
C ALA A 381 -24.54 -12.91 12.03
N PRO A 382 -25.73 -13.20 12.62
CA PRO A 382 -26.14 -14.55 12.97
C PRO A 382 -26.33 -15.46 11.75
#